data_a22b70c8034d10a124e1e09a56d3b393
#
_entry.id   a22b70c8034d10a124e1e09a56d3b393
#
_cell.length_a   1.000
_cell.length_b   1.000
_cell.length_c   1.000
_cell.angle_alpha   90.00
_cell.angle_beta   90.00
_cell.angle_gamma   90.00
#
_symmetry.space_group_name_H-M   'P 1'
#
loop_
_entity.id
_entity.type
_entity.pdbx_description
1 polymer ?
#
loop_
_entity_poly.entity_id
_entity_poly.type
_entity_poly.pdbx_seq_one_letter_code
_entity_poly.pdbx_strand_id
1 'polypeptide(L)'
;VDAFCTPADHSAVVAEPSRPSQPTVASLRNERQSQGDLFCAREARILVVDDDESVCKVIQAALTHHDFIVDVVARPDQLEAQLQARPYHVIILDYVLPNLEIEKVLGWLRDHQPEASIIVVTGFPSVEGALHCLRARAIDYLTKPFQVAHLQRLVNRCLENKGLLRLSESALREALGNAIRERRKALGLTLAQMAQRTSVSLGYLSQIELGKNSASIETLYRISLGLGIKMAELFQHIQLPV
;
A
#
# COMPACT_ATOMS: atom_id res chain seq x y z
N VAL A 1 32.92 58.35 -60.32
CA VAL A 1 31.66 58.95 -59.94
C VAL A 1 30.88 57.89 -59.13
N ASP A 2 30.97 57.97 -57.90
CA ASP A 2 30.27 57.50 -56.71
C ASP A 2 29.27 56.34 -56.82
N ALA A 3 29.61 55.25 -56.16
CA ALA A 3 28.75 54.16 -55.80
C ALA A 3 28.47 54.24 -54.31
N PHE A 4 27.19 54.47 -53.93
CA PHE A 4 26.71 54.40 -52.54
C PHE A 4 26.47 52.95 -52.16
N CYS A 5 27.17 52.51 -51.11
CA CYS A 5 27.01 51.22 -50.44
C CYS A 5 26.05 51.41 -49.27
N THR A 6 24.91 50.73 -49.24
CA THR A 6 24.02 50.64 -48.08
C THR A 6 24.35 49.37 -47.28
N PRO A 7 24.44 49.42 -45.94
CA PRO A 7 24.70 48.24 -45.11
C PRO A 7 23.40 47.46 -44.88
N ALA A 8 23.51 46.15 -45.03
CA ALA A 8 22.46 45.19 -44.70
C ALA A 8 22.36 45.00 -43.19
N ASP A 9 21.16 45.16 -42.69
CA ASP A 9 20.79 44.92 -41.30
C ASP A 9 20.59 43.43 -41.07
N HIS A 10 21.52 42.81 -40.35
CA HIS A 10 21.39 41.43 -39.86
C HIS A 10 20.93 41.43 -38.43
N SER A 11 19.63 41.56 -38.17
CA SER A 11 19.03 41.20 -36.89
C SER A 11 18.82 39.70 -36.81
N ALA A 12 19.83 38.98 -36.27
CA ALA A 12 19.70 37.59 -35.94
C ALA A 12 18.82 37.49 -34.67
N VAL A 13 17.59 37.00 -34.84
CA VAL A 13 16.71 36.61 -33.73
C VAL A 13 17.33 35.38 -33.08
N VAL A 14 17.93 35.55 -31.90
CA VAL A 14 18.40 34.46 -31.04
C VAL A 14 17.16 33.82 -30.45
N ALA A 15 16.86 32.60 -30.92
CA ALA A 15 15.80 31.76 -30.29
C ALA A 15 16.28 31.35 -28.90
N GLU A 16 15.54 31.76 -27.85
CA GLU A 16 15.73 31.26 -26.50
C GLU A 16 15.50 29.74 -26.45
N PRO A 17 16.35 28.97 -25.75
CA PRO A 17 16.13 27.53 -25.57
C PRO A 17 14.86 27.34 -24.71
N SER A 18 13.87 26.65 -25.27
CA SER A 18 12.64 26.22 -24.58
C SER A 18 13.00 25.49 -23.29
N ARG A 19 12.55 26.02 -22.14
CA ARG A 19 12.66 25.35 -20.84
C ARG A 19 12.00 23.97 -20.96
N PRO A 20 12.64 22.90 -20.44
CA PRO A 20 11.98 21.60 -20.39
C PRO A 20 10.70 21.71 -19.52
N SER A 21 9.58 21.31 -20.09
CA SER A 21 8.30 21.27 -19.42
C SER A 21 8.41 20.42 -18.16
N GLN A 22 8.11 20.98 -16.99
CA GLN A 22 8.07 20.23 -15.75
C GLN A 22 7.01 19.12 -15.90
N PRO A 23 7.32 17.88 -15.46
CA PRO A 23 6.38 16.77 -15.54
C PRO A 23 5.13 17.12 -14.71
N THR A 24 3.96 16.95 -15.31
CA THR A 24 2.68 17.14 -14.64
C THR A 24 2.50 16.11 -13.51
N VAL A 25 1.81 16.51 -12.43
CA VAL A 25 1.52 15.64 -11.26
C VAL A 25 0.92 14.28 -11.69
N ALA A 26 0.20 14.25 -12.80
CA ALA A 26 -0.34 13.00 -13.38
C ALA A 26 0.73 12.08 -13.97
N SER A 27 1.80 12.60 -14.59
CA SER A 27 2.90 11.78 -15.11
C SER A 27 3.77 11.22 -14.00
N LEU A 28 3.98 11.98 -12.92
CA LEU A 28 4.71 11.50 -11.73
C LEU A 28 3.93 10.42 -10.96
N ARG A 29 2.59 10.46 -10.99
CA ARG A 29 1.75 9.39 -10.43
C ARG A 29 1.88 8.07 -11.19
N ASN A 30 1.93 8.11 -12.53
CA ASN A 30 2.03 6.88 -13.34
C ASN A 30 3.39 6.19 -13.20
N GLU A 31 4.48 6.95 -13.02
CA GLU A 31 5.82 6.37 -12.86
C GLU A 31 6.04 5.72 -11.48
N ARG A 32 5.35 6.23 -10.42
CA ARG A 32 5.40 5.63 -9.07
C ARG A 32 4.55 4.37 -8.92
N GLN A 33 3.50 4.23 -9.73
CA GLN A 33 2.61 3.06 -9.69
C GLN A 33 3.24 1.77 -10.22
N SER A 34 4.39 1.82 -10.88
CA SER A 34 5.05 0.66 -11.48
C SER A 34 6.15 0.02 -10.63
N GLN A 35 6.44 0.51 -9.42
CA GLN A 35 7.57 0.04 -8.61
C GLN A 35 7.20 -0.79 -7.36
N GLY A 36 5.91 -1.05 -7.09
CA GLY A 36 5.48 -1.81 -5.92
C GLY A 36 4.43 -2.88 -6.23
N ASP A 37 4.44 -3.96 -5.47
CA ASP A 37 3.44 -5.02 -5.55
C ASP A 37 2.07 -4.58 -5.05
N LEU A 38 2.05 -3.51 -4.23
CA LEU A 38 0.87 -2.89 -3.67
C LEU A 38 0.74 -1.44 -4.14
N PHE A 39 -0.48 -0.98 -4.34
CA PHE A 39 -0.76 0.43 -4.58
C PHE A 39 -1.97 0.89 -3.77
N CYS A 40 -1.98 2.17 -3.40
CA CYS A 40 -3.10 2.80 -2.75
C CYS A 40 -4.15 3.23 -3.78
N ALA A 41 -5.39 2.73 -3.65
CA ALA A 41 -6.48 3.11 -4.54
C ALA A 41 -6.93 4.57 -4.32
N ARG A 42 -6.63 5.12 -3.14
CA ARG A 42 -6.84 6.52 -2.73
C ARG A 42 -5.70 6.91 -1.79
N GLU A 43 -5.53 8.21 -1.53
CA GLU A 43 -4.58 8.70 -0.53
C GLU A 43 -4.92 8.14 0.86
N ALA A 44 -4.19 7.10 1.29
CA ALA A 44 -4.33 6.57 2.65
C ALA A 44 -3.60 7.50 3.63
N ARG A 45 -4.35 7.99 4.62
CA ARG A 45 -3.81 8.85 5.68
C ARG A 45 -3.64 8.05 6.95
N ILE A 46 -2.44 8.12 7.50
CA ILE A 46 -2.05 7.44 8.73
C ILE A 46 -1.61 8.51 9.73
N LEU A 47 -2.08 8.42 10.96
CA LEU A 47 -1.62 9.26 12.06
C LEU A 47 -0.74 8.42 12.99
N VAL A 48 0.41 8.93 13.35
CA VAL A 48 1.29 8.38 14.39
C VAL A 48 1.27 9.31 15.59
N VAL A 49 0.94 8.78 16.75
CA VAL A 49 0.85 9.50 18.02
C VAL A 49 1.78 8.81 19.01
N ASP A 50 2.90 9.44 19.32
CA ASP A 50 3.93 8.92 20.22
C ASP A 50 4.79 10.09 20.67
N ASP A 51 5.09 10.24 21.96
CA ASP A 51 5.92 11.32 22.48
C ASP A 51 7.42 11.10 22.21
N ASP A 52 7.81 9.88 21.86
CA ASP A 52 9.19 9.59 21.41
C ASP A 52 9.33 9.89 19.91
N GLU A 53 9.96 11.02 19.60
CA GLU A 53 10.25 11.39 18.21
C GLU A 53 11.06 10.35 17.44
N SER A 54 11.89 9.55 18.12
CA SER A 54 12.70 8.51 17.48
C SER A 54 11.80 7.38 16.96
N VAL A 55 10.83 6.97 17.78
CA VAL A 55 9.80 5.99 17.39
C VAL A 55 8.97 6.53 16.24
N CYS A 56 8.52 7.78 16.33
CA CYS A 56 7.78 8.45 15.27
C CYS A 56 8.53 8.42 13.92
N LYS A 57 9.82 8.77 13.93
CA LYS A 57 10.67 8.77 12.72
C LYS A 57 10.82 7.38 12.12
N VAL A 58 11.02 6.35 12.95
CA VAL A 58 11.12 4.96 12.50
C VAL A 58 9.81 4.50 11.84
N ILE A 59 8.67 4.75 12.47
CA ILE A 59 7.36 4.38 11.93
C ILE A 59 7.09 5.16 10.63
N GLN A 60 7.32 6.47 10.63
CA GLN A 60 7.13 7.32 9.44
C GLN A 60 7.99 6.83 8.26
N ALA A 61 9.28 6.59 8.48
CA ALA A 61 10.17 6.07 7.45
C ALA A 61 9.70 4.72 6.91
N ALA A 62 9.25 3.82 7.79
CA ALA A 62 8.76 2.50 7.42
C ALA A 62 7.50 2.53 6.55
N LEU A 63 6.61 3.51 6.77
CA LEU A 63 5.33 3.59 6.08
C LEU A 63 5.36 4.49 4.83
N THR A 64 6.33 5.41 4.71
CA THR A 64 6.43 6.33 3.57
C THR A 64 6.73 5.61 2.24
N HIS A 65 7.28 4.39 2.28
CA HIS A 65 7.59 3.61 1.08
C HIS A 65 6.36 3.12 0.28
N HIS A 66 5.14 3.26 0.84
CA HIS A 66 3.91 2.73 0.25
C HIS A 66 2.93 3.81 -0.25
N ASP A 67 3.42 5.02 -0.58
CA ASP A 67 2.59 6.17 -1.01
C ASP A 67 1.54 6.60 0.04
N PHE A 68 1.74 6.27 1.33
CA PHE A 68 0.87 6.70 2.41
C PHE A 68 1.22 8.13 2.85
N ILE A 69 0.21 8.90 3.20
CA ILE A 69 0.39 10.19 3.87
C ILE A 69 0.48 9.91 5.36
N VAL A 70 1.65 10.11 5.94
CA VAL A 70 1.90 9.86 7.36
C VAL A 70 2.08 11.18 8.09
N ASP A 71 1.08 11.54 8.89
CA ASP A 71 1.14 12.65 9.83
C ASP A 71 1.65 12.15 11.19
N VAL A 72 2.39 12.99 11.92
CA VAL A 72 2.97 12.66 13.22
C VAL A 72 2.54 13.70 14.25
N VAL A 73 2.13 13.25 15.42
CA VAL A 73 1.86 14.07 16.60
C VAL A 73 2.73 13.57 17.75
N ALA A 74 3.85 14.26 18.00
CA ALA A 74 4.74 13.98 19.11
C ALA A 74 4.37 14.75 20.39
N ARG A 75 3.46 15.71 20.28
CA ARG A 75 2.99 16.53 21.40
C ARG A 75 1.51 16.25 21.69
N PRO A 76 1.19 15.62 22.84
CA PRO A 76 -0.16 15.23 23.19
C PRO A 76 -1.17 16.38 23.20
N ASP A 77 -0.72 17.61 23.53
CA ASP A 77 -1.56 18.82 23.52
C ASP A 77 -2.14 19.19 22.15
N GLN A 78 -1.51 18.71 21.06
CA GLN A 78 -1.96 18.98 19.68
C GLN A 78 -2.88 17.88 19.12
N LEU A 79 -3.04 16.77 19.84
CA LEU A 79 -3.75 15.60 19.32
C LEU A 79 -5.21 15.88 18.99
N GLU A 80 -5.94 16.51 19.91
CA GLU A 80 -7.37 16.78 19.70
C GLU A 80 -7.62 17.65 18.48
N ALA A 81 -6.85 18.73 18.33
CA ALA A 81 -6.93 19.61 17.18
C ALA A 81 -6.60 18.88 15.85
N GLN A 82 -5.61 17.98 15.88
CA GLN A 82 -5.25 17.19 14.70
C GLN A 82 -6.35 16.20 14.32
N LEU A 83 -7.00 15.56 15.29
CA LEU A 83 -8.11 14.64 15.05
C LEU A 83 -9.35 15.33 14.49
N GLN A 84 -9.57 16.60 14.86
CA GLN A 84 -10.67 17.42 14.33
C GLN A 84 -10.38 17.97 12.94
N ALA A 85 -9.10 18.22 12.61
CA ALA A 85 -8.70 18.89 11.38
C ALA A 85 -8.91 18.05 10.12
N ARG A 86 -8.75 16.73 10.20
CA ARG A 86 -8.83 15.85 9.04
C ARG A 86 -9.09 14.37 9.41
N PRO A 87 -9.72 13.59 8.49
CA PRO A 87 -9.95 12.17 8.72
C PRO A 87 -8.67 11.35 8.50
N TYR A 88 -8.51 10.29 9.29
CA TYR A 88 -7.46 9.28 9.17
C TYR A 88 -8.06 7.90 8.91
N HIS A 89 -7.32 7.06 8.18
CA HIS A 89 -7.71 5.68 7.90
C HIS A 89 -7.14 4.71 8.93
N VAL A 90 -5.91 4.99 9.39
CA VAL A 90 -5.22 4.22 10.44
C VAL A 90 -4.61 5.20 11.42
N ILE A 91 -4.72 4.90 12.70
CA ILE A 91 -4.10 5.66 13.80
C ILE A 91 -3.25 4.70 14.61
N ILE A 92 -1.95 4.97 14.67
CA ILE A 92 -0.98 4.26 15.50
C ILE A 92 -0.78 5.11 16.75
N LEU A 93 -1.19 4.58 17.90
CA LEU A 93 -1.30 5.33 19.15
C LEU A 93 -0.42 4.71 20.21
N ASP A 94 0.50 5.48 20.81
CA ASP A 94 1.11 5.06 22.07
C ASP A 94 0.04 5.06 23.18
N TYR A 95 0.02 3.97 23.94
CA TYR A 95 -0.88 3.81 25.08
C TYR A 95 -0.53 4.76 26.25
N VAL A 96 0.74 5.11 26.39
CA VAL A 96 1.23 5.97 27.47
C VAL A 96 1.70 7.30 26.90
N LEU A 97 0.90 8.33 27.07
CA LEU A 97 1.21 9.68 26.65
C LEU A 97 1.37 10.59 27.86
N PRO A 98 2.41 11.44 27.95
CA PRO A 98 2.61 12.33 29.08
C PRO A 98 1.45 13.33 29.23
N ASN A 99 0.96 13.48 30.45
CA ASN A 99 -0.11 14.41 30.82
C ASN A 99 -1.44 14.20 30.09
N LEU A 100 -1.70 13.00 29.55
CA LEU A 100 -2.93 12.69 28.86
C LEU A 100 -3.44 11.29 29.22
N GLU A 101 -4.66 11.21 29.72
CA GLU A 101 -5.32 9.95 30.06
C GLU A 101 -5.78 9.24 28.78
N ILE A 102 -5.49 7.96 28.67
CA ILE A 102 -5.81 7.16 27.48
C ILE A 102 -7.32 7.12 27.21
N GLU A 103 -8.14 7.10 28.26
CA GLU A 103 -9.60 7.11 28.17
C GLU A 103 -10.12 8.36 27.44
N LYS A 104 -9.50 9.50 27.71
CA LYS A 104 -9.81 10.77 27.05
C LYS A 104 -9.44 10.71 25.56
N VAL A 105 -8.26 10.17 25.25
CA VAL A 105 -7.82 9.97 23.85
C VAL A 105 -8.76 9.05 23.09
N LEU A 106 -9.12 7.91 23.69
CA LEU A 106 -10.05 6.96 23.09
C LEU A 106 -11.46 7.56 22.91
N GLY A 107 -11.88 8.47 23.80
CA GLY A 107 -13.07 9.27 23.63
C GLY A 107 -12.99 10.15 22.37
N TRP A 108 -11.94 10.95 22.23
CA TRP A 108 -11.73 11.78 21.05
C TRP A 108 -11.68 10.99 19.74
N LEU A 109 -11.02 9.84 19.76
CA LEU A 109 -10.94 8.96 18.58
C LEU A 109 -12.33 8.47 18.18
N ARG A 110 -13.16 8.06 19.13
CA ARG A 110 -14.53 7.63 18.87
C ARG A 110 -15.39 8.77 18.31
N ASP A 111 -15.22 9.98 18.82
CA ASP A 111 -16.08 11.12 18.49
C ASP A 111 -15.65 11.78 17.17
N HIS A 112 -14.35 11.86 16.87
CA HIS A 112 -13.81 12.56 15.70
C HIS A 112 -13.31 11.62 14.57
N GLN A 113 -13.01 10.36 14.90
CA GLN A 113 -12.42 9.40 13.96
C GLN A 113 -13.11 8.02 14.00
N PRO A 114 -14.46 7.95 13.93
CA PRO A 114 -15.21 6.69 14.12
C PRO A 114 -14.84 5.60 13.12
N GLU A 115 -14.38 6.00 11.93
CA GLU A 115 -14.00 5.09 10.85
C GLU A 115 -12.51 4.71 10.87
N ALA A 116 -11.69 5.30 11.73
CA ALA A 116 -10.26 4.99 11.78
C ALA A 116 -10.01 3.61 12.40
N SER A 117 -9.05 2.89 11.83
CA SER A 117 -8.50 1.67 12.42
C SER A 117 -7.45 2.05 13.45
N ILE A 118 -7.60 1.62 14.70
CA ILE A 118 -6.69 1.96 15.79
C ILE A 118 -5.74 0.79 16.04
N ILE A 119 -4.44 1.04 15.97
CA ILE A 119 -3.36 0.13 16.38
C ILE A 119 -2.69 0.76 17.58
N VAL A 120 -2.74 0.10 18.73
CA VAL A 120 -2.12 0.61 19.96
C VAL A 120 -0.72 0.05 20.10
N VAL A 121 0.23 0.90 20.46
CA VAL A 121 1.64 0.53 20.69
C VAL A 121 1.98 0.91 22.13
N THR A 122 2.75 0.11 22.85
CA THR A 122 3.13 0.42 24.23
C THR A 122 4.45 -0.20 24.67
N GLY A 123 5.20 0.55 25.46
CA GLY A 123 6.38 0.03 26.18
C GLY A 123 6.04 -0.69 27.49
N PHE A 124 4.80 -0.55 27.98
CA PHE A 124 4.36 -1.09 29.27
C PHE A 124 3.10 -1.95 29.12
N PRO A 125 3.23 -3.17 28.59
CA PRO A 125 2.09 -4.03 28.37
C PRO A 125 1.43 -4.44 29.70
N SER A 126 0.10 -4.30 29.78
CA SER A 126 -0.71 -4.76 30.89
C SER A 126 -1.99 -5.41 30.41
N VAL A 127 -2.54 -6.32 31.21
CA VAL A 127 -3.83 -6.96 30.89
C VAL A 127 -4.95 -5.93 30.87
N GLU A 128 -4.92 -4.97 31.80
CA GLU A 128 -5.90 -3.89 31.88
C GLU A 128 -5.85 -2.99 30.64
N GLY A 129 -4.65 -2.58 30.21
CA GLY A 129 -4.45 -1.83 28.97
C GLY A 129 -4.97 -2.56 27.73
N ALA A 130 -4.69 -3.85 27.63
CA ALA A 130 -5.22 -4.66 26.54
C ALA A 130 -6.76 -4.74 26.55
N LEU A 131 -7.38 -4.88 27.72
CA LEU A 131 -8.84 -4.86 27.85
C LEU A 131 -9.44 -3.49 27.49
N HIS A 132 -8.78 -2.39 27.84
CA HIS A 132 -9.20 -1.04 27.43
C HIS A 132 -9.13 -0.89 25.90
N CYS A 133 -8.08 -1.34 25.28
CA CYS A 133 -7.92 -1.32 23.82
C CYS A 133 -9.01 -2.14 23.10
N LEU A 134 -9.34 -3.33 23.61
CA LEU A 134 -10.43 -4.15 23.06
C LEU A 134 -11.79 -3.44 23.19
N ARG A 135 -12.10 -2.80 24.33
CA ARG A 135 -13.33 -2.02 24.52
C ARG A 135 -13.40 -0.81 23.58
N ALA A 136 -12.26 -0.21 23.29
CA ALA A 136 -12.13 0.90 22.35
C ALA A 136 -12.11 0.46 20.87
N ARG A 137 -12.31 -0.84 20.58
CA ARG A 137 -12.27 -1.44 19.24
C ARG A 137 -10.92 -1.24 18.54
N ALA A 138 -9.81 -1.18 19.29
CA ALA A 138 -8.50 -1.25 18.68
C ALA A 138 -8.36 -2.59 17.93
N ILE A 139 -7.78 -2.53 16.74
CA ILE A 139 -7.62 -3.71 15.87
C ILE A 139 -6.50 -4.61 16.39
N ASP A 140 -5.45 -4.00 16.96
CA ASP A 140 -4.33 -4.74 17.52
C ASP A 140 -3.61 -3.93 18.60
N TYR A 141 -2.78 -4.65 19.38
CA TYR A 141 -2.01 -4.14 20.51
C TYR A 141 -0.57 -4.65 20.42
N LEU A 142 0.37 -3.75 20.13
CA LEU A 142 1.78 -4.06 19.95
C LEU A 142 2.62 -3.63 21.14
N THR A 143 3.58 -4.48 21.53
CA THR A 143 4.54 -4.16 22.59
C THR A 143 5.84 -3.61 21.99
N LYS A 144 6.34 -2.49 22.51
CA LYS A 144 7.69 -1.97 22.22
C LYS A 144 8.75 -2.81 22.97
N PRO A 145 9.88 -3.21 22.33
CA PRO A 145 10.21 -2.99 20.94
C PRO A 145 9.46 -3.95 20.01
N PHE A 146 8.97 -3.45 18.87
CA PHE A 146 8.27 -4.25 17.87
C PHE A 146 9.07 -4.36 16.57
N GLN A 147 8.78 -5.38 15.79
CA GLN A 147 9.33 -5.51 14.43
C GLN A 147 8.56 -4.61 13.47
N VAL A 148 9.28 -3.78 12.72
CA VAL A 148 8.70 -2.87 11.73
C VAL A 148 7.83 -3.63 10.71
N ALA A 149 8.29 -4.79 10.22
CA ALA A 149 7.53 -5.64 9.33
C ALA A 149 6.18 -6.12 9.92
N HIS A 150 6.09 -6.28 11.25
CA HIS A 150 4.83 -6.62 11.90
C HIS A 150 3.86 -5.44 11.87
N LEU A 151 4.33 -4.24 12.19
CA LEU A 151 3.52 -3.02 12.10
C LEU A 151 3.02 -2.78 10.66
N GLN A 152 3.89 -2.92 9.67
CA GLN A 152 3.52 -2.79 8.25
C GLN A 152 2.41 -3.77 7.87
N ARG A 153 2.50 -5.05 8.26
CA ARG A 153 1.43 -6.03 8.02
C ARG A 153 0.09 -5.62 8.61
N LEU A 154 0.10 -5.08 9.84
CA LEU A 154 -1.13 -4.61 10.49
C LEU A 154 -1.73 -3.43 9.77
N VAL A 155 -0.92 -2.44 9.39
CA VAL A 155 -1.37 -1.27 8.62
C VAL A 155 -1.94 -1.71 7.28
N ASN A 156 -1.23 -2.57 6.55
CA ASN A 156 -1.68 -3.10 5.27
C ASN A 156 -3.04 -3.80 5.42
N ARG A 157 -3.19 -4.70 6.39
CA ARG A 157 -4.47 -5.38 6.68
C ARG A 157 -5.61 -4.40 6.99
N CYS A 158 -5.32 -3.32 7.73
CA CYS A 158 -6.33 -2.28 8.01
C CYS A 158 -6.78 -1.57 6.72
N LEU A 159 -5.84 -1.23 5.86
CA LEU A 159 -6.11 -0.53 4.60
C LEU A 159 -6.78 -1.44 3.57
N GLU A 160 -6.43 -2.73 3.52
CA GLU A 160 -7.11 -3.74 2.72
C GLU A 160 -8.58 -3.88 3.10
N ASN A 161 -8.86 -4.04 4.40
CA ASN A 161 -10.23 -4.16 4.90
C ASN A 161 -11.09 -2.94 4.55
N LYS A 162 -10.46 -1.78 4.38
CA LYS A 162 -11.10 -0.54 3.91
C LYS A 162 -11.15 -0.42 2.36
N GLY A 163 -10.60 -1.39 1.63
CA GLY A 163 -10.49 -1.37 0.17
C GLY A 163 -9.56 -0.27 -0.37
N LEU A 164 -8.67 0.25 0.47
CA LEU A 164 -7.72 1.32 0.12
C LEU A 164 -6.40 0.77 -0.41
N LEU A 165 -6.05 -0.45 -0.07
CA LEU A 165 -4.84 -1.12 -0.51
C LEU A 165 -5.19 -2.27 -1.45
N ARG A 166 -4.53 -2.34 -2.60
CA ARG A 166 -4.77 -3.34 -3.64
C ARG A 166 -3.45 -3.82 -4.22
N LEU A 167 -3.41 -5.05 -4.67
CA LEU A 167 -2.31 -5.56 -5.48
C LEU A 167 -2.25 -4.81 -6.81
N SER A 168 -1.05 -4.51 -7.28
CA SER A 168 -0.83 -4.09 -8.66
C SER A 168 -1.24 -5.24 -9.61
N GLU A 169 -1.57 -4.91 -10.86
CA GLU A 169 -1.91 -5.96 -11.83
C GLU A 169 -0.77 -6.96 -12.03
N SER A 170 0.49 -6.51 -11.96
CA SER A 170 1.67 -7.37 -12.05
C SER A 170 1.76 -8.31 -10.86
N ALA A 171 1.64 -7.79 -9.64
CA ALA A 171 1.67 -8.59 -8.42
C ALA A 171 0.51 -9.59 -8.34
N LEU A 172 -0.70 -9.17 -8.77
CA LEU A 172 -1.84 -10.08 -8.86
C LEU A 172 -1.59 -11.21 -9.85
N ARG A 173 -1.02 -10.91 -11.05
CA ARG A 173 -0.67 -11.93 -12.03
C ARG A 173 0.37 -12.90 -11.51
N GLU A 174 1.40 -12.40 -10.84
CA GLU A 174 2.45 -13.22 -10.25
C GLU A 174 1.93 -14.12 -9.13
N ALA A 175 1.17 -13.57 -8.18
CA ALA A 175 0.55 -14.32 -7.09
C ALA A 175 -0.39 -15.42 -7.62
N LEU A 176 -1.22 -15.11 -8.60
CA LEU A 176 -2.13 -16.05 -9.24
C LEU A 176 -1.37 -17.15 -9.99
N GLY A 177 -0.33 -16.76 -10.75
CA GLY A 177 0.53 -17.70 -11.47
C GLY A 177 1.23 -18.68 -10.53
N ASN A 178 1.77 -18.19 -9.41
CA ASN A 178 2.38 -19.00 -8.38
C ASN A 178 1.38 -19.96 -7.74
N ALA A 179 0.18 -19.50 -7.39
CA ALA A 179 -0.88 -20.36 -6.82
C ALA A 179 -1.26 -21.51 -7.77
N ILE A 180 -1.43 -21.22 -9.05
CA ILE A 180 -1.70 -22.23 -10.09
C ILE A 180 -0.55 -23.24 -10.16
N ARG A 181 0.70 -22.76 -10.22
CA ARG A 181 1.91 -23.59 -10.31
C ARG A 181 2.07 -24.52 -9.11
N GLU A 182 1.91 -23.99 -7.90
CA GLU A 182 2.04 -24.78 -6.67
C GLU A 182 0.93 -25.85 -6.61
N ARG A 183 -0.30 -25.52 -6.93
CA ARG A 183 -1.40 -26.49 -6.97
C ARG A 183 -1.17 -27.57 -8.01
N ARG A 184 -0.70 -27.21 -9.21
CA ARG A 184 -0.34 -28.17 -10.25
C ARG A 184 0.73 -29.15 -9.79
N LYS A 185 1.80 -28.63 -9.15
CA LYS A 185 2.88 -29.46 -8.60
C LYS A 185 2.39 -30.39 -7.49
N ALA A 186 1.53 -29.89 -6.60
CA ALA A 186 0.93 -30.69 -5.53
C ALA A 186 0.12 -31.88 -6.07
N LEU A 187 -0.45 -31.75 -7.27
CA LEU A 187 -1.15 -32.83 -7.98
C LEU A 187 -0.20 -33.73 -8.81
N GLY A 188 1.12 -33.49 -8.74
CA GLY A 188 2.10 -34.25 -9.54
C GLY A 188 2.02 -34.03 -11.04
N LEU A 189 1.31 -32.98 -11.51
CA LEU A 189 1.12 -32.75 -12.93
C LEU A 189 2.29 -32.01 -13.56
N THR A 190 2.74 -32.49 -14.71
CA THR A 190 3.63 -31.74 -15.59
C THR A 190 2.87 -30.57 -16.24
N LEU A 191 3.60 -29.57 -16.71
CA LEU A 191 2.99 -28.45 -17.44
C LEU A 191 2.25 -28.94 -18.72
N ALA A 192 2.81 -29.92 -19.43
CA ALA A 192 2.20 -30.52 -20.61
C ALA A 192 0.87 -31.25 -20.28
N GLN A 193 0.83 -32.02 -19.21
CA GLN A 193 -0.38 -32.69 -18.78
C GLN A 193 -1.46 -31.69 -18.38
N MET A 194 -1.07 -30.60 -17.69
CA MET A 194 -2.01 -29.55 -17.32
C MET A 194 -2.52 -28.80 -18.57
N ALA A 195 -1.68 -28.49 -19.53
CA ALA A 195 -2.05 -27.88 -20.81
C ALA A 195 -3.10 -28.75 -21.55
N GLN A 196 -2.87 -30.06 -21.60
CA GLN A 196 -3.82 -31.01 -22.21
C GLN A 196 -5.16 -31.04 -21.46
N ARG A 197 -5.15 -31.09 -20.11
CA ARG A 197 -6.38 -31.13 -19.29
C ARG A 197 -7.24 -29.87 -19.44
N THR A 198 -6.60 -28.72 -19.59
CA THR A 198 -7.25 -27.40 -19.63
C THR A 198 -7.58 -26.92 -21.02
N SER A 199 -7.08 -27.63 -22.07
CA SER A 199 -7.13 -27.17 -23.46
C SER A 199 -6.52 -25.75 -23.63
N VAL A 200 -5.49 -25.44 -22.82
CA VAL A 200 -4.70 -24.21 -22.90
C VAL A 200 -3.35 -24.57 -23.48
N SER A 201 -2.83 -23.76 -24.40
CA SER A 201 -1.51 -24.05 -25.00
C SER A 201 -0.40 -24.06 -23.94
N LEU A 202 0.59 -24.95 -24.10
CA LEU A 202 1.71 -25.11 -23.17
C LEU A 202 2.43 -23.78 -22.93
N GLY A 203 2.72 -23.03 -24.00
CA GLY A 203 3.41 -21.74 -23.91
C GLY A 203 2.60 -20.69 -23.12
N TYR A 204 1.31 -20.61 -23.38
CA TYR A 204 0.45 -19.66 -22.69
C TYR A 204 0.27 -20.01 -21.20
N LEU A 205 0.08 -21.30 -20.87
CA LEU A 205 0.02 -21.76 -19.49
C LEU A 205 1.33 -21.46 -18.74
N SER A 206 2.48 -21.66 -19.38
CA SER A 206 3.78 -21.30 -18.82
C SER A 206 3.89 -19.80 -18.51
N GLN A 207 3.41 -18.95 -19.43
CA GLN A 207 3.43 -17.50 -19.23
C GLN A 207 2.50 -17.06 -18.09
N ILE A 208 1.34 -17.73 -17.92
CA ILE A 208 0.43 -17.50 -16.79
C ILE A 208 1.10 -17.90 -15.48
N GLU A 209 1.70 -19.10 -15.39
CA GLU A 209 2.39 -19.56 -14.16
C GLU A 209 3.61 -18.70 -13.79
N LEU A 210 4.20 -17.98 -14.75
CA LEU A 210 5.29 -17.05 -14.51
C LEU A 210 4.82 -15.60 -14.25
N GLY A 211 3.50 -15.36 -14.19
CA GLY A 211 2.93 -14.02 -14.02
C GLY A 211 3.17 -13.06 -15.19
N LYS A 212 3.67 -13.55 -16.33
CA LYS A 212 4.02 -12.73 -17.49
C LYS A 212 2.83 -12.38 -18.37
N ASN A 213 1.76 -13.17 -18.34
CA ASN A 213 0.53 -12.94 -19.08
C ASN A 213 -0.69 -13.00 -18.17
N SER A 214 -1.68 -12.15 -18.45
CA SER A 214 -3.00 -12.21 -17.84
C SER A 214 -3.80 -13.38 -18.42
N ALA A 215 -4.56 -14.08 -17.57
CA ALA A 215 -5.51 -15.10 -18.00
C ALA A 215 -6.91 -14.50 -18.04
N SER A 216 -7.68 -14.78 -19.11
CA SER A 216 -9.09 -14.45 -19.14
C SER A 216 -9.87 -15.27 -18.11
N ILE A 217 -11.06 -14.80 -17.72
CA ILE A 217 -11.95 -15.52 -16.80
C ILE A 217 -12.24 -16.94 -17.30
N GLU A 218 -12.44 -17.10 -18.61
CA GLU A 218 -12.64 -18.41 -19.23
C GLU A 218 -11.41 -19.31 -19.08
N THR A 219 -10.21 -18.76 -19.28
CA THR A 219 -8.95 -19.50 -19.08
C THR A 219 -8.78 -19.91 -17.62
N LEU A 220 -9.05 -19.00 -16.67
CA LEU A 220 -9.00 -19.31 -15.23
C LEU A 220 -10.01 -20.41 -14.85
N TYR A 221 -11.19 -20.38 -15.41
CA TYR A 221 -12.20 -21.42 -15.20
C TYR A 221 -11.72 -22.79 -15.71
N ARG A 222 -11.17 -22.88 -16.93
CA ARG A 222 -10.57 -24.10 -17.47
C ARG A 222 -9.42 -24.62 -16.60
N ILE A 223 -8.57 -23.71 -16.13
CA ILE A 223 -7.46 -24.04 -15.21
C ILE A 223 -8.00 -24.61 -13.90
N SER A 224 -9.01 -23.98 -13.29
CA SER A 224 -9.59 -24.46 -12.05
C SER A 224 -10.20 -25.86 -12.19
N LEU A 225 -10.91 -26.13 -13.30
CA LEU A 225 -11.41 -27.46 -13.62
C LEU A 225 -10.28 -28.49 -13.77
N GLY A 226 -9.21 -28.13 -14.50
CA GLY A 226 -8.03 -29.00 -14.66
C GLY A 226 -7.32 -29.32 -13.35
N LEU A 227 -7.36 -28.39 -12.37
CA LEU A 227 -6.81 -28.56 -11.02
C LEU A 227 -7.79 -29.22 -10.03
N GLY A 228 -9.07 -29.43 -10.41
CA GLY A 228 -10.09 -30.01 -9.55
C GLY A 228 -10.50 -29.14 -8.38
N ILE A 229 -10.47 -27.82 -8.55
CA ILE A 229 -10.82 -26.83 -7.50
C ILE A 229 -11.88 -25.84 -8.03
N LYS A 230 -12.54 -25.14 -7.11
CA LYS A 230 -13.40 -24.01 -7.47
C LYS A 230 -12.54 -22.82 -7.90
N MET A 231 -13.02 -22.03 -8.87
CA MET A 231 -12.28 -20.83 -9.32
C MET A 231 -11.97 -19.86 -8.16
N ALA A 232 -12.89 -19.72 -7.20
CA ALA A 232 -12.67 -18.89 -6.00
C ALA A 232 -11.47 -19.35 -5.17
N GLU A 233 -11.14 -20.64 -5.15
CA GLU A 233 -10.01 -21.19 -4.40
C GLU A 233 -8.66 -20.75 -4.99
N LEU A 234 -8.59 -20.40 -6.29
CA LEU A 234 -7.38 -19.83 -6.89
C LEU A 234 -6.99 -18.48 -6.26
N PHE A 235 -7.97 -17.74 -5.72
CA PHE A 235 -7.77 -16.42 -5.13
C PHE A 235 -7.62 -16.45 -3.60
N GLN A 236 -8.02 -17.54 -2.93
CA GLN A 236 -7.95 -17.65 -1.46
C GLN A 236 -6.53 -17.65 -0.91
N HIS A 237 -5.56 -18.08 -1.70
CA HIS A 237 -4.15 -18.17 -1.31
C HIS A 237 -3.31 -16.97 -1.79
N ILE A 238 -3.95 -15.98 -2.42
CA ILE A 238 -3.26 -14.74 -2.79
C ILE A 238 -3.13 -13.90 -1.55
N GLN A 239 -1.92 -13.92 -0.96
CA GLN A 239 -1.54 -13.05 0.15
C GLN A 239 -0.89 -11.81 -0.41
N LEU A 240 -1.19 -10.65 0.20
CA LEU A 240 -0.46 -9.43 -0.11
C LEU A 240 1.00 -9.58 0.33
N PRO A 241 1.95 -9.10 -0.47
CA PRO A 241 3.35 -9.10 -0.08
C PRO A 241 3.54 -8.27 1.20
N VAL A 242 4.42 -8.74 2.06
CA VAL A 242 4.73 -8.15 3.37
C VAL A 242 5.72 -7.02 3.23
#